data_d2c245e3f7a9515054037a63aa726093
#
_entry.id   d2c245e3f7a9515054037a63aa726093
#
_cell.length_a   1.000
_cell.length_b   1.000
_cell.length_c   1.000
_cell.angle_alpha   90.00
_cell.angle_beta   90.00
_cell.angle_gamma   90.00
#
_symmetry.space_group_name_H-M   'P 1'
#
loop_
_entity.id
_entity.type
_entity.pdbx_description
1 polymer ?
#
loop_
_entity_poly.entity_id
_entity_poly.type
_entity_poly.pdbx_seq_one_letter_code
_entity_poly.pdbx_strand_id
1 'polypeptide(L)'
;MNQESACCGWLEDSKNDGMLLSPTEALILMARVPLAVFVLILLAMSVPLQHSFGSNRTLDLFLFPDGSTHVTYSLESDPFLPDTKVSLYGDSFENIVVEDENGFPLTAQSENNTLEVETLGSSNILINYDTYSLISKDGKIWSFEINSPVEFNVIMPQNSVIVGMSTFPIDMNVDSDRTKILLPSGMAEITYFSAVAESSQ
;
A
#
# COMPACT_ATOMS: atom_id res chain seq x y z
N MET A 1 13.71 -71.68 50.81
CA MET A 1 15.07 -71.70 51.35
C MET A 1 15.49 -70.27 51.43
N ASN A 2 15.34 -69.85 52.64
CA ASN A 2 16.31 -69.09 53.45
C ASN A 2 16.59 -67.68 52.94
N GLN A 3 16.21 -66.77 53.70
CA GLN A 3 16.62 -66.16 54.98
C GLN A 3 17.22 -64.76 54.70
N GLU A 4 16.55 -63.74 55.26
CA GLU A 4 17.02 -62.93 56.42
C GLU A 4 18.30 -62.13 56.11
N SER A 5 18.39 -60.91 56.35
CA SER A 5 18.36 -60.14 57.58
C SER A 5 18.69 -58.69 57.28
N ALA A 6 17.93 -57.77 57.77
CA ALA A 6 18.19 -56.90 58.93
C ALA A 6 19.28 -55.87 58.77
N CYS A 7 18.89 -54.72 59.11
CA CYS A 7 19.42 -53.72 60.04
C CYS A 7 19.82 -52.35 59.54
N CYS A 8 19.09 -51.43 60.19
CA CYS A 8 19.56 -50.19 60.84
C CYS A 8 20.22 -49.09 60.02
N GLY A 9 19.48 -48.03 59.90
CA GLY A 9 19.79 -46.83 60.71
C GLY A 9 20.70 -45.85 60.01
N TRP A 10 20.19 -44.71 59.80
CA TRP A 10 20.71 -43.46 60.30
C TRP A 10 19.72 -42.36 59.86
N LEU A 11 19.13 -41.77 60.85
CA LEU A 11 18.50 -40.43 60.83
C LEU A 11 19.60 -39.42 60.47
N GLU A 12 19.42 -38.70 59.38
CA GLU A 12 20.11 -37.45 59.17
C GLU A 12 19.06 -36.37 58.93
N ASP A 13 19.00 -35.58 59.94
CA ASP A 13 18.29 -34.33 60.18
C ASP A 13 18.59 -33.35 59.06
N SER A 14 17.75 -33.26 58.05
CA SER A 14 17.80 -32.18 57.09
C SER A 14 17.03 -31.00 57.66
N LYS A 15 17.75 -30.14 58.29
CA LYS A 15 17.39 -28.85 58.80
C LYS A 15 16.74 -28.04 57.69
N ASN A 16 15.45 -28.00 57.71
CA ASN A 16 14.62 -27.18 56.84
C ASN A 16 14.72 -25.74 57.35
N ASP A 17 15.71 -25.01 56.92
CA ASP A 17 15.82 -23.56 57.14
C ASP A 17 14.72 -22.91 56.30
N GLY A 18 13.48 -23.03 56.80
CA GLY A 18 12.34 -22.21 56.36
C GLY A 18 12.67 -20.77 56.69
N MET A 19 13.12 -20.04 55.69
CA MET A 19 13.27 -18.60 55.69
C MET A 19 11.86 -18.02 55.84
N LEU A 20 11.41 -17.88 57.11
CA LEU A 20 10.22 -17.17 57.48
C LEU A 20 10.44 -15.69 57.16
N LEU A 21 10.01 -15.28 56.00
CA LEU A 21 9.86 -13.87 55.62
C LEU A 21 8.97 -13.21 56.68
N SER A 22 9.44 -12.13 57.28
CA SER A 22 8.68 -11.38 58.27
C SER A 22 7.39 -10.90 57.64
N PRO A 23 6.25 -10.86 58.40
CA PRO A 23 4.94 -10.46 57.85
C PRO A 23 4.96 -9.06 57.21
N THR A 24 5.89 -8.22 57.59
CA THR A 24 6.11 -6.88 57.01
C THR A 24 6.74 -6.93 55.59
N GLU A 25 7.64 -7.89 55.33
CA GLU A 25 8.22 -8.04 53.96
C GLU A 25 7.23 -8.64 53.00
N ALA A 26 6.40 -9.59 53.43
CA ALA A 26 5.34 -10.15 52.61
C ALA A 26 4.27 -9.10 52.25
N LEU A 27 3.95 -8.17 53.14
CA LEU A 27 2.99 -7.09 52.87
C LEU A 27 3.52 -6.07 51.86
N ILE A 28 4.79 -5.77 51.87
CA ILE A 28 5.48 -4.86 50.92
C ILE A 28 5.53 -5.50 49.52
N LEU A 29 5.75 -6.81 49.45
CA LEU A 29 5.81 -7.52 48.17
C LEU A 29 4.42 -7.59 47.51
N MET A 30 3.35 -7.83 48.30
CA MET A 30 1.97 -7.85 47.76
C MET A 30 1.46 -6.47 47.34
N ALA A 31 1.94 -5.39 47.95
CA ALA A 31 1.56 -4.03 47.56
C ALA A 31 2.26 -3.56 46.24
N ARG A 32 3.43 -4.12 45.94
CA ARG A 32 4.18 -3.75 44.70
C ARG A 32 3.69 -4.44 43.44
N VAL A 33 3.14 -5.64 43.56
CA VAL A 33 2.64 -6.39 42.40
C VAL A 33 1.48 -5.68 41.68
N PRO A 34 0.43 -5.12 42.36
CA PRO A 34 -0.63 -4.43 41.68
C PRO A 34 -0.16 -3.12 41.03
N LEU A 35 0.81 -2.42 41.61
CA LEU A 35 1.36 -1.21 41.02
C LEU A 35 2.14 -1.52 39.74
N ALA A 36 2.96 -2.56 39.72
CA ALA A 36 3.73 -2.97 38.55
C ALA A 36 2.79 -3.44 37.41
N VAL A 37 1.74 -4.19 37.72
CA VAL A 37 0.73 -4.63 36.76
C VAL A 37 -0.05 -3.43 36.20
N PHE A 38 -0.39 -2.46 37.04
CA PHE A 38 -1.08 -1.24 36.63
C PHE A 38 -0.21 -0.37 35.68
N VAL A 39 1.06 -0.23 35.98
CA VAL A 39 2.03 0.47 35.11
C VAL A 39 2.20 -0.26 33.76
N LEU A 40 2.22 -1.59 33.78
CA LEU A 40 2.34 -2.40 32.56
C LEU A 40 1.10 -2.29 31.66
N ILE A 41 -0.10 -2.22 32.25
CA ILE A 41 -1.36 -1.99 31.53
C ILE A 41 -1.40 -0.58 30.94
N LEU A 42 -0.96 0.44 31.69
CA LEU A 42 -0.85 1.82 31.21
C LEU A 42 0.15 1.94 30.04
N LEU A 43 1.28 1.23 30.11
CA LEU A 43 2.27 1.20 29.02
C LEU A 43 1.71 0.50 27.77
N ALA A 44 0.93 -0.55 27.94
CA ALA A 44 0.30 -1.26 26.82
C ALA A 44 -0.78 -0.40 26.12
N MET A 45 -1.45 0.48 26.85
CA MET A 45 -2.42 1.43 26.29
C MET A 45 -1.78 2.66 25.63
N SER A 46 -0.49 2.91 25.87
CA SER A 46 0.24 4.02 25.25
C SER A 46 0.91 3.64 23.92
N VAL A 47 0.77 2.40 23.45
CA VAL A 47 1.19 2.03 22.08
C VAL A 47 0.22 2.76 21.14
N PRO A 48 0.67 3.76 20.36
CA PRO A 48 -0.19 4.35 19.36
C PRO A 48 -0.61 3.21 18.44
N LEU A 49 -1.91 2.97 18.33
CA LEU A 49 -2.48 2.19 17.23
C LEU A 49 -2.08 2.97 15.97
N GLN A 50 -0.91 2.63 15.42
CA GLN A 50 -0.59 3.04 14.06
C GLN A 50 -1.63 2.34 13.18
N HIS A 51 -2.71 3.04 12.91
CA HIS A 51 -3.54 2.72 11.77
C HIS A 51 -2.61 2.91 10.57
N SER A 52 -2.03 1.83 10.11
CA SER A 52 -1.53 1.74 8.75
C SER A 52 -2.77 1.87 7.89
N PHE A 53 -3.10 3.11 7.52
CA PHE A 53 -3.91 3.34 6.34
C PHE A 53 -3.08 2.77 5.19
N GLY A 54 -3.29 1.51 4.89
CA GLY A 54 -2.95 0.98 3.59
C GLY A 54 -3.76 1.79 2.61
N SER A 55 -3.15 2.86 2.06
CA SER A 55 -3.83 3.69 1.09
C SER A 55 -4.19 2.78 -0.08
N ASN A 56 -5.47 2.46 -0.20
CA ASN A 56 -5.99 1.73 -1.33
C ASN A 56 -5.92 2.69 -2.53
N ARG A 57 -4.79 2.62 -3.24
CA ARG A 57 -4.52 3.44 -4.42
C ARG A 57 -4.68 2.56 -5.62
N THR A 58 -5.53 2.97 -6.55
CA THR A 58 -5.63 2.31 -7.85
C THR A 58 -5.22 3.28 -8.94
N LEU A 59 -4.40 2.81 -9.86
CA LEU A 59 -3.92 3.59 -10.98
C LEU A 59 -4.17 2.80 -12.27
N ASP A 60 -5.06 3.31 -13.10
CA ASP A 60 -5.39 2.77 -14.41
C ASP A 60 -4.92 3.75 -15.50
N LEU A 61 -4.18 3.23 -16.48
CA LEU A 61 -3.59 3.99 -17.58
C LEU A 61 -4.12 3.45 -18.90
N PHE A 62 -4.92 4.24 -19.59
CA PHE A 62 -5.48 3.87 -20.89
C PHE A 62 -4.63 4.51 -22.00
N LEU A 63 -3.90 3.67 -22.73
CA LEU A 63 -3.09 4.14 -23.86
C LEU A 63 -3.93 4.24 -25.12
N PHE A 64 -3.75 5.35 -25.85
CA PHE A 64 -4.45 5.59 -27.12
C PHE A 64 -3.50 5.52 -28.32
N PRO A 65 -4.04 5.24 -29.52
CA PRO A 65 -3.22 5.12 -30.74
C PRO A 65 -2.58 6.44 -31.19
N ASP A 66 -3.05 7.57 -30.71
CA ASP A 66 -2.50 8.91 -30.99
C ASP A 66 -1.33 9.30 -30.10
N GLY A 67 -0.98 8.45 -29.12
CA GLY A 67 0.09 8.68 -28.15
C GLY A 67 -0.37 9.39 -26.88
N SER A 68 -1.65 9.67 -26.74
CA SER A 68 -2.21 10.14 -25.47
C SER A 68 -2.39 8.99 -24.48
N THR A 69 -2.36 9.32 -23.19
CA THR A 69 -2.67 8.42 -22.09
C THR A 69 -3.72 9.07 -21.21
N HIS A 70 -4.87 8.41 -21.04
CA HIS A 70 -5.83 8.80 -20.02
C HIS A 70 -5.48 8.10 -18.72
N VAL A 71 -5.34 8.88 -17.66
CA VAL A 71 -4.97 8.41 -16.32
C VAL A 71 -6.18 8.51 -15.41
N THR A 72 -6.54 7.41 -14.78
CA THR A 72 -7.52 7.34 -13.71
C THR A 72 -6.80 6.95 -12.43
N TYR A 73 -6.74 7.85 -11.47
CA TYR A 73 -6.04 7.64 -10.22
C TYR A 73 -6.99 7.83 -9.04
N SER A 74 -7.27 6.74 -8.33
CA SER A 74 -8.07 6.75 -7.09
C SER A 74 -7.17 6.59 -5.89
N LEU A 75 -7.39 7.42 -4.88
CA LEU A 75 -6.64 7.39 -3.63
C LEU A 75 -7.54 7.70 -2.44
N GLU A 76 -7.22 7.08 -1.30
CA GLU A 76 -7.84 7.42 -0.03
C GLU A 76 -7.27 8.77 0.47
N SER A 77 -8.13 9.62 0.98
CA SER A 77 -7.79 10.88 1.64
C SER A 77 -8.21 10.87 3.10
N ASP A 78 -7.51 11.64 3.91
CA ASP A 78 -7.91 11.86 5.30
C ASP A 78 -9.02 12.92 5.34
N PRO A 79 -10.26 12.56 5.73
CA PRO A 79 -11.38 13.49 5.77
C PRO A 79 -11.23 14.62 6.81
N PHE A 80 -10.25 14.53 7.71
CA PHE A 80 -9.95 15.56 8.68
C PHE A 80 -8.94 16.59 8.19
N LEU A 81 -8.26 16.33 7.06
CA LEU A 81 -7.39 17.30 6.41
C LEU A 81 -8.19 18.12 5.41
N PRO A 82 -8.01 19.46 5.39
CA PRO A 82 -8.74 20.33 4.46
C PRO A 82 -8.31 20.15 3.01
N ASP A 83 -7.05 19.77 2.79
CA ASP A 83 -6.43 19.57 1.50
C ASP A 83 -5.50 18.35 1.47
N THR A 84 -5.24 17.85 0.28
CA THR A 84 -4.25 16.81 0.02
C THR A 84 -3.42 17.16 -1.22
N LYS A 85 -2.15 16.71 -1.24
CA LYS A 85 -1.25 16.89 -2.38
C LYS A 85 -0.98 15.58 -3.06
N VAL A 86 -1.20 15.55 -4.36
CA VAL A 86 -1.06 14.36 -5.20
C VAL A 86 -0.07 14.65 -6.32
N SER A 87 0.92 13.77 -6.48
CA SER A 87 1.83 13.84 -7.62
C SER A 87 1.17 13.19 -8.83
N LEU A 88 1.10 13.93 -9.94
CA LEU A 88 0.60 13.45 -11.22
C LEU A 88 1.73 12.76 -12.00
N TYR A 89 1.36 11.82 -12.87
CA TYR A 89 2.28 11.13 -13.76
C TYR A 89 2.35 11.83 -15.12
N GLY A 90 3.56 12.15 -15.56
CA GLY A 90 3.81 12.90 -16.79
C GLY A 90 4.27 14.33 -16.54
N ASP A 91 4.46 15.09 -17.64
CA ASP A 91 4.97 16.46 -17.63
C ASP A 91 3.97 17.50 -18.18
N SER A 92 2.91 17.05 -18.82
CA SER A 92 1.82 17.87 -19.37
C SER A 92 0.48 17.24 -19.02
N PHE A 93 -0.47 18.07 -18.62
CA PHE A 93 -1.76 17.59 -18.12
C PHE A 93 -2.89 18.38 -18.78
N GLU A 94 -3.85 17.64 -19.32
CA GLU A 94 -5.06 18.20 -19.92
C GLU A 94 -6.30 17.56 -19.29
N ASN A 95 -7.44 18.24 -19.35
CA ASN A 95 -8.74 17.73 -18.92
C ASN A 95 -8.75 17.19 -17.48
N ILE A 96 -8.06 17.86 -16.54
CA ILE A 96 -8.03 17.41 -15.15
C ILE A 96 -9.42 17.55 -14.54
N VAL A 97 -9.96 16.42 -14.07
CA VAL A 97 -11.22 16.34 -13.33
C VAL A 97 -10.97 15.61 -12.02
N VAL A 98 -11.43 16.19 -10.93
CA VAL A 98 -11.28 15.62 -9.58
C VAL A 98 -12.64 15.51 -8.95
N GLU A 99 -12.96 14.31 -8.44
CA GLU A 99 -14.26 13.99 -7.86
C GLU A 99 -14.09 13.29 -6.51
N ASP A 100 -15.09 13.41 -5.65
CA ASP A 100 -15.19 12.64 -4.42
C ASP A 100 -15.78 11.24 -4.68
N GLU A 101 -15.93 10.44 -3.62
CA GLU A 101 -16.53 9.09 -3.67
C GLU A 101 -17.99 9.05 -4.17
N ASN A 102 -18.68 10.20 -4.21
CA ASN A 102 -20.06 10.33 -4.67
C ASN A 102 -20.15 10.90 -6.10
N GLY A 103 -18.99 11.22 -6.72
CA GLY A 103 -18.91 11.83 -8.04
C GLY A 103 -19.18 13.34 -8.04
N PHE A 104 -19.04 14.01 -6.88
CA PHE A 104 -19.11 15.46 -6.84
C PHE A 104 -17.73 16.07 -7.14
N PRO A 105 -17.67 17.10 -7.98
CA PRO A 105 -16.41 17.72 -8.33
C PRO A 105 -15.77 18.42 -7.13
N LEU A 106 -14.47 18.22 -6.96
CA LEU A 106 -13.65 18.88 -5.96
C LEU A 106 -12.82 19.99 -6.59
N THR A 107 -12.55 21.05 -5.81
CA THR A 107 -11.64 22.12 -6.23
C THR A 107 -10.22 21.59 -6.20
N ALA A 108 -9.49 21.80 -7.29
CA ALA A 108 -8.09 21.42 -7.38
C ALA A 108 -7.26 22.51 -8.07
N GLN A 109 -6.01 22.66 -7.63
CA GLN A 109 -5.04 23.57 -8.22
C GLN A 109 -3.78 22.79 -8.60
N SER A 110 -3.34 22.95 -9.85
CA SER A 110 -2.15 22.29 -10.36
C SER A 110 -0.95 23.24 -10.31
N GLU A 111 0.13 22.78 -9.69
CA GLU A 111 1.43 23.44 -9.72
C GLU A 111 2.49 22.43 -10.12
N ASN A 112 3.07 22.62 -11.30
CA ASN A 112 3.97 21.63 -11.94
C ASN A 112 3.30 20.24 -11.99
N ASN A 113 3.95 19.22 -11.44
CA ASN A 113 3.44 17.84 -11.38
C ASN A 113 2.64 17.53 -10.09
N THR A 114 2.30 18.56 -9.31
CA THR A 114 1.56 18.39 -8.05
C THR A 114 0.18 19.00 -8.18
N LEU A 115 -0.82 18.23 -7.81
CA LEU A 115 -2.20 18.66 -7.71
C LEU A 115 -2.57 18.81 -6.23
N GLU A 116 -2.95 20.01 -5.81
CA GLU A 116 -3.50 20.30 -4.49
C GLU A 116 -5.02 20.26 -4.58
N VAL A 117 -5.65 19.37 -3.83
CA VAL A 117 -7.09 19.09 -3.88
C VAL A 117 -7.71 19.46 -2.54
N GLU A 118 -8.76 20.28 -2.55
CA GLU A 118 -9.60 20.54 -1.38
C GLU A 118 -10.49 19.31 -1.13
N THR A 119 -10.25 18.61 -0.02
CA THR A 119 -10.92 17.32 0.24
C THR A 119 -12.39 17.45 0.63
N LEU A 120 -12.78 18.57 1.21
CA LEU A 120 -14.14 18.85 1.72
C LEU A 120 -14.68 17.73 2.63
N GLY A 121 -13.80 16.98 3.29
CA GLY A 121 -14.16 15.85 4.16
C GLY A 121 -14.34 14.51 3.43
N SER A 122 -13.96 14.43 2.15
CA SER A 122 -14.01 13.19 1.37
C SER A 122 -13.01 12.17 1.86
N SER A 123 -13.40 10.90 1.86
CA SER A 123 -12.54 9.77 2.22
C SER A 123 -11.81 9.15 1.02
N ASN A 124 -12.32 9.40 -0.18
CA ASN A 124 -11.71 8.97 -1.45
C ASN A 124 -11.76 10.08 -2.47
N ILE A 125 -10.69 10.18 -3.26
CA ILE A 125 -10.55 11.13 -4.34
C ILE A 125 -10.26 10.35 -5.62
N LEU A 126 -11.02 10.65 -6.67
CA LEU A 126 -10.81 10.16 -8.02
C LEU A 126 -10.30 11.30 -8.90
N ILE A 127 -9.13 11.10 -9.51
CA ILE A 127 -8.48 12.05 -10.40
C ILE A 127 -8.42 11.44 -11.79
N ASN A 128 -8.98 12.15 -12.76
CA ASN A 128 -8.91 11.80 -14.18
C ASN A 128 -8.20 12.92 -14.94
N TYR A 129 -7.29 12.57 -15.84
CA TYR A 129 -6.62 13.55 -16.71
C TYR A 129 -6.00 12.87 -17.93
N ASP A 130 -5.65 13.66 -18.92
CA ASP A 130 -4.94 13.22 -20.12
C ASP A 130 -3.51 13.74 -20.13
N THR A 131 -2.57 12.94 -20.63
CA THR A 131 -1.16 13.32 -20.82
C THR A 131 -0.59 12.69 -22.08
N TYR A 132 0.40 13.39 -22.70
CA TYR A 132 1.12 12.93 -23.88
C TYR A 132 2.58 12.57 -23.57
N SER A 133 3.04 12.76 -22.34
CA SER A 133 4.45 12.66 -21.98
C SER A 133 4.89 11.25 -21.54
N LEU A 134 3.95 10.33 -21.34
CA LEU A 134 4.24 8.94 -20.95
C LEU A 134 4.55 8.02 -22.15
N ILE A 135 4.30 8.48 -23.37
CA ILE A 135 4.45 7.69 -24.57
C ILE A 135 5.41 8.43 -25.54
N SER A 136 6.40 7.70 -26.03
CA SER A 136 7.27 8.14 -27.10
C SER A 136 7.12 7.23 -28.32
N LYS A 137 7.50 7.72 -29.50
CA LYS A 137 7.42 6.98 -30.76
C LYS A 137 8.72 7.07 -31.53
N ASP A 138 9.25 5.91 -31.89
CA ASP A 138 10.37 5.81 -32.82
C ASP A 138 9.98 4.91 -34.00
N GLY A 139 9.83 5.54 -35.17
CA GLY A 139 9.34 4.87 -36.36
C GLY A 139 7.94 4.29 -36.20
N LYS A 140 7.85 2.97 -36.16
CA LYS A 140 6.58 2.23 -35.95
C LYS A 140 6.41 1.71 -34.52
N ILE A 141 7.45 1.85 -33.69
CA ILE A 141 7.43 1.36 -32.30
C ILE A 141 7.05 2.50 -31.38
N TRP A 142 6.15 2.19 -30.48
CA TRP A 142 5.73 3.04 -29.37
C TRP A 142 6.37 2.53 -28.08
N SER A 143 6.85 3.42 -27.24
CA SER A 143 7.39 3.10 -25.92
C SER A 143 6.62 3.88 -24.86
N PHE A 144 5.91 3.16 -23.99
CA PHE A 144 5.27 3.69 -22.80
C PHE A 144 6.23 3.53 -21.63
N GLU A 145 6.44 4.57 -20.82
CA GLU A 145 7.32 4.56 -19.68
C GLU A 145 6.67 5.26 -18.49
N ILE A 146 6.77 4.65 -17.31
CA ILE A 146 6.27 5.22 -16.04
C ILE A 146 7.12 4.73 -14.86
N ASN A 147 7.17 5.56 -13.81
CA ASN A 147 7.65 5.16 -12.49
C ASN A 147 6.53 5.38 -11.48
N SER A 148 5.93 4.30 -10.98
CA SER A 148 4.80 4.35 -10.05
C SER A 148 5.17 3.77 -8.69
N PRO A 149 4.85 4.45 -7.57
CA PRO A 149 5.06 3.91 -6.23
C PRO A 149 4.04 2.82 -5.84
N VAL A 150 3.01 2.60 -6.67
CA VAL A 150 1.95 1.62 -6.45
C VAL A 150 1.82 0.69 -7.65
N GLU A 151 1.19 -0.45 -7.48
CA GLU A 151 0.76 -1.32 -8.58
C GLU A 151 -0.23 -0.58 -9.49
N PHE A 152 -0.17 -0.85 -10.78
CA PHE A 152 -0.98 -0.14 -11.76
C PHE A 152 -1.37 -1.02 -12.94
N ASN A 153 -2.50 -0.68 -13.55
CA ASN A 153 -2.98 -1.31 -14.76
C ASN A 153 -2.62 -0.47 -15.98
N VAL A 154 -2.16 -1.13 -17.03
CA VAL A 154 -2.00 -0.53 -18.35
C VAL A 154 -2.99 -1.19 -19.29
N ILE A 155 -3.86 -0.39 -19.89
CA ILE A 155 -4.84 -0.82 -20.88
C ILE A 155 -4.31 -0.40 -22.26
N MET A 156 -3.88 -1.42 -23.02
CA MET A 156 -3.25 -1.21 -24.32
C MET A 156 -4.24 -0.72 -25.38
N PRO A 157 -3.78 0.00 -26.41
CA PRO A 157 -4.62 0.31 -27.57
C PRO A 157 -5.15 -0.96 -28.25
N GLN A 158 -6.33 -0.86 -28.85
CA GLN A 158 -6.86 -1.96 -29.66
C GLN A 158 -5.90 -2.31 -30.80
N ASN A 159 -5.82 -3.60 -31.11
CA ASN A 159 -4.96 -4.12 -32.19
C ASN A 159 -3.46 -3.79 -32.00
N SER A 160 -3.03 -3.55 -30.78
CA SER A 160 -1.61 -3.40 -30.47
C SER A 160 -0.93 -4.75 -30.23
N VAL A 161 0.33 -4.83 -30.61
CA VAL A 161 1.19 -6.00 -30.37
C VAL A 161 2.33 -5.58 -29.48
N ILE A 162 2.44 -6.19 -28.29
CA ILE A 162 3.53 -5.95 -27.36
C ILE A 162 4.79 -6.60 -27.91
N VAL A 163 5.86 -5.81 -28.05
CA VAL A 163 7.17 -6.24 -28.54
C VAL A 163 8.13 -6.54 -27.40
N GLY A 164 8.03 -5.78 -26.31
CA GLY A 164 8.87 -5.96 -25.13
C GLY A 164 8.30 -5.31 -23.90
N MET A 165 8.73 -5.79 -22.74
CA MET A 165 8.45 -5.22 -21.44
C MET A 165 9.70 -5.30 -20.57
N SER A 166 10.00 -4.24 -19.83
CA SER A 166 11.14 -4.20 -18.90
C SER A 166 10.86 -4.95 -17.58
N THR A 167 9.58 -5.15 -17.24
CA THR A 167 9.13 -5.74 -15.97
C THR A 167 8.12 -6.85 -16.24
N PHE A 168 8.18 -7.94 -15.49
CA PHE A 168 7.20 -9.03 -15.59
C PHE A 168 5.85 -8.59 -15.01
N PRO A 169 4.74 -8.80 -15.74
CA PRO A 169 3.42 -8.48 -15.26
C PRO A 169 3.00 -9.42 -14.11
N ILE A 170 2.23 -8.88 -13.17
CA ILE A 170 1.55 -9.65 -12.12
C ILE A 170 0.39 -10.44 -12.74
N ASP A 171 -0.36 -9.79 -13.64
CA ASP A 171 -1.47 -10.38 -14.39
C ASP A 171 -1.58 -9.77 -15.78
N MET A 172 -2.10 -10.54 -16.71
CA MET A 172 -2.36 -10.08 -18.08
C MET A 172 -3.66 -10.73 -18.58
N ASN A 173 -4.60 -9.89 -18.97
CA ASN A 173 -5.89 -10.34 -19.48
C ASN A 173 -6.24 -9.62 -20.79
N VAL A 174 -6.90 -10.31 -21.68
CA VAL A 174 -7.42 -9.74 -22.94
C VAL A 174 -8.93 -9.68 -22.85
N ASP A 175 -9.47 -8.47 -22.84
CA ASP A 175 -10.89 -8.23 -22.84
C ASP A 175 -11.27 -7.34 -24.03
N SER A 176 -12.22 -7.81 -24.84
CA SER A 176 -12.83 -7.05 -25.95
C SER A 176 -11.80 -6.36 -26.87
N ASP A 177 -10.79 -7.09 -27.33
CA ASP A 177 -9.70 -6.64 -28.19
C ASP A 177 -8.70 -5.66 -27.57
N ARG A 178 -8.75 -5.47 -26.24
CA ARG A 178 -7.74 -4.73 -25.47
C ARG A 178 -7.02 -5.64 -24.52
N THR A 179 -5.72 -5.44 -24.41
CA THR A 179 -4.90 -6.14 -23.39
C THR A 179 -4.81 -5.26 -22.15
N LYS A 180 -5.24 -5.79 -21.01
CA LYS A 180 -5.04 -5.19 -19.69
C LYS A 180 -3.88 -5.89 -19.00
N ILE A 181 -2.91 -5.13 -18.52
CA ILE A 181 -1.69 -5.61 -17.89
C ILE A 181 -1.60 -5.00 -16.51
N LEU A 182 -1.55 -5.83 -15.47
CA LEU A 182 -1.25 -5.39 -14.11
C LEU A 182 0.26 -5.47 -13.88
N LEU A 183 0.88 -4.35 -13.55
CA LEU A 183 2.30 -4.22 -13.28
C LEU A 183 2.57 -3.92 -11.82
N PRO A 184 3.72 -4.40 -11.28
CA PRO A 184 4.14 -4.05 -9.92
C PRO A 184 4.55 -2.57 -9.83
N SER A 185 4.64 -2.06 -8.62
CA SER A 185 5.23 -0.75 -8.36
C SER A 185 6.68 -0.67 -8.84
N GLY A 186 7.12 0.51 -9.24
CA GLY A 186 8.47 0.80 -9.73
C GLY A 186 8.47 1.33 -11.16
N MET A 187 9.64 1.28 -11.79
CA MET A 187 9.81 1.69 -13.18
C MET A 187 9.37 0.57 -14.11
N ALA A 188 8.55 0.90 -15.09
CA ALA A 188 8.13 -0.02 -16.12
C ALA A 188 8.14 0.65 -17.49
N GLU A 189 8.59 -0.11 -18.49
CA GLU A 189 8.56 0.25 -19.90
C GLU A 189 7.85 -0.86 -20.68
N ILE A 190 6.94 -0.46 -21.58
CA ILE A 190 6.27 -1.35 -22.53
C ILE A 190 6.52 -0.82 -23.93
N THR A 191 7.17 -1.62 -24.76
CA THR A 191 7.33 -1.34 -26.18
C THR A 191 6.27 -2.11 -26.97
N TYR A 192 5.60 -1.43 -27.88
CA TYR A 192 4.51 -2.03 -28.65
C TYR A 192 4.41 -1.45 -30.06
N PHE A 193 3.79 -2.20 -30.93
CA PHE A 193 3.37 -1.77 -32.26
C PHE A 193 1.86 -1.59 -32.24
N SER A 194 1.38 -0.45 -32.69
CA SER A 194 -0.06 -0.20 -32.91
C SER A 194 -0.34 -0.14 -34.40
N ALA A 195 -1.17 -1.04 -34.87
CA ALA A 195 -1.69 -0.95 -36.22
C ALA A 195 -2.80 0.13 -36.21
N VAL A 196 -2.41 1.39 -36.40
CA VAL A 196 -3.38 2.42 -36.77
C VAL A 196 -3.93 1.99 -38.12
N ALA A 197 -5.22 1.74 -38.21
CA ALA A 197 -5.87 1.69 -39.49
C ALA A 197 -5.64 3.05 -40.17
N GLU A 198 -4.73 3.10 -41.14
CA GLU A 198 -4.60 4.27 -41.98
C GLU A 198 -5.98 4.50 -42.59
N SER A 199 -6.69 5.53 -42.08
CA SER A 199 -7.87 6.01 -42.74
C SER A 199 -7.39 6.52 -44.10
N SER A 200 -7.61 5.71 -45.13
CA SER A 200 -7.44 6.12 -46.54
C SER A 200 -8.27 7.39 -46.76
N GLN A 201 -7.58 8.51 -46.87
CA GLN A 201 -8.12 9.72 -47.49
C GLN A 201 -8.46 9.46 -48.96
#